data_3277dc77d9d4a5a741970d79f3fae1c7
#
_entry.id   3277dc77d9d4a5a741970d79f3fae1c7
#
_cell.length_a   1.000
_cell.length_b   1.000
_cell.length_c   1.000
_cell.angle_alpha   90.00
_cell.angle_beta   90.00
_cell.angle_gamma   90.00
#
_symmetry.space_group_name_H-M   'P 1'
#
loop_
_entity.id
_entity.type
_entity.pdbx_description
1 polymer ?
#
loop_
_entity_poly.entity_id
_entity_poly.type
_entity_poly.pdbx_seq_one_letter_code
_entity_poly.pdbx_strand_id
1 'polypeptide(L)'
;AHWMLGIAFVAVILPLVWLTVRSSPAELGIEAESAGESVSESEELQERYWTIAEILRQRTFWVVVLSFLPLVTAFGSIQQHLRPYAETLGVDSMQTAFLISVFATIMILAKLFFGRMADRFDHRGLFGLSLLACAVAVLGLLTSPTYSMLMVLSGLLGFSAGGFLPLLGAIVASRFGVASFGSVMGLLGPFLAASAFGPMIFSTLFQLHGNYNLALWVALAVLIPGAVAMVFLPKR
;
A
#
# COMPACT_ATOMS: atom_id res chain seq x y z
N ALA A 1 29.52 2.64 8.81
CA ALA A 1 29.03 3.26 7.55
C ALA A 1 27.58 3.74 7.67
N HIS A 2 26.61 2.95 8.18
CA HIS A 2 25.18 3.32 8.22
C HIS A 2 24.87 4.55 9.09
N TRP A 3 25.55 4.70 10.23
CA TRP A 3 25.35 5.87 11.11
C TRP A 3 25.78 7.18 10.46
N MET A 4 26.86 7.18 9.67
CA MET A 4 27.30 8.36 8.95
C MET A 4 26.29 8.78 7.87
N LEU A 5 25.72 7.81 7.14
CA LEU A 5 24.65 8.05 6.17
C LEU A 5 23.41 8.62 6.84
N GLY A 6 23.02 8.08 8.00
CA GLY A 6 21.88 8.58 8.78
C GLY A 6 22.10 10.03 9.25
N ILE A 7 23.28 10.34 9.79
CA ILE A 7 23.62 11.70 10.23
C ILE A 7 23.66 12.67 9.03
N ALA A 8 24.27 12.28 7.90
CA ALA A 8 24.31 13.10 6.70
C ALA A 8 22.90 13.36 6.14
N PHE A 9 22.03 12.34 6.12
CA PHE A 9 20.64 12.46 5.70
C PHE A 9 19.88 13.47 6.58
N VAL A 10 19.97 13.32 7.90
CA VAL A 10 19.34 14.24 8.86
C VAL A 10 19.90 15.65 8.74
N ALA A 11 21.22 15.82 8.62
CA ALA A 11 21.88 17.12 8.52
C ALA A 11 21.54 17.89 7.23
N VAL A 12 21.20 17.19 6.15
CA VAL A 12 20.80 17.82 4.87
C VAL A 12 19.28 18.01 4.83
N ILE A 13 18.52 17.00 5.18
CA ILE A 13 17.04 17.02 5.01
C ILE A 13 16.37 17.94 6.03
N LEU A 14 16.80 17.93 7.31
CA LEU A 14 16.19 18.78 8.32
C LEU A 14 16.27 20.27 7.99
N PRO A 15 17.46 20.85 7.65
CA PRO A 15 17.52 22.25 7.25
C PRO A 15 16.72 22.55 5.98
N LEU A 16 16.76 21.64 5.00
CA LEU A 16 16.01 21.80 3.76
C LEU A 16 14.50 21.86 4.02
N VAL A 17 13.97 20.93 4.81
CA VAL A 17 12.55 20.91 5.20
C VAL A 17 12.19 22.18 5.98
N TRP A 18 13.01 22.58 6.94
CA TRP A 18 12.76 23.78 7.75
C TRP A 18 12.77 25.08 6.92
N LEU A 19 13.60 25.16 5.88
CA LEU A 19 13.68 26.31 5.00
C LEU A 19 12.57 26.33 3.93
N THR A 20 12.09 25.17 3.47
CA THR A 20 11.19 25.07 2.31
C THR A 20 9.75 24.78 2.68
N VAL A 21 9.50 24.05 3.77
CA VAL A 21 8.14 23.66 4.17
C VAL A 21 7.50 24.79 4.97
N ARG A 22 6.37 25.30 4.49
CA ARG A 22 5.51 26.24 5.19
C ARG A 22 4.25 25.54 5.71
N SER A 23 3.75 26.02 6.84
CA SER A 23 2.60 25.36 7.51
C SER A 23 1.27 25.64 6.81
N SER A 24 1.16 26.77 6.09
CA SER A 24 -0.07 27.11 5.36
C SER A 24 0.23 27.92 4.09
N PRO A 25 -0.64 27.88 3.07
CA PRO A 25 -0.55 28.71 1.88
C PRO A 25 -0.56 30.23 2.19
N ALA A 26 -1.25 30.61 3.28
CA ALA A 26 -1.33 32.01 3.71
C ALA A 26 0.04 32.63 4.07
N GLU A 27 0.99 31.82 4.55
CA GLU A 27 2.37 32.25 4.82
C GLU A 27 3.16 32.64 3.55
N LEU A 28 2.68 32.21 2.38
CA LEU A 28 3.25 32.54 1.07
C LEU A 28 2.50 33.66 0.37
N GLY A 29 1.48 34.27 1.03
CA GLY A 29 0.62 35.28 0.42
C GLY A 29 -0.27 34.73 -0.68
N ILE A 30 -0.44 33.42 -0.76
CA ILE A 30 -1.37 32.75 -1.67
C ILE A 30 -2.73 32.71 -0.94
N GLU A 31 -3.63 33.60 -1.32
CA GLU A 31 -5.02 33.50 -0.89
C GLU A 31 -5.58 32.20 -1.47
N ALA A 32 -6.23 31.39 -0.61
CA ALA A 32 -7.03 30.29 -1.10
C ALA A 32 -8.07 30.87 -2.03
N GLU A 33 -8.05 30.44 -3.30
CA GLU A 33 -9.05 30.86 -4.29
C GLU A 33 -10.41 30.51 -3.73
N SER A 34 -11.13 31.52 -3.24
CA SER A 34 -12.47 31.38 -2.77
C SER A 34 -13.32 31.00 -3.96
N ALA A 35 -13.58 29.70 -4.10
CA ALA A 35 -14.52 29.18 -5.06
C ALA A 35 -15.85 29.86 -4.79
N GLY A 36 -16.24 30.76 -5.72
CA GLY A 36 -17.49 31.46 -5.66
C GLY A 36 -18.67 30.50 -5.67
N GLU A 37 -19.58 30.78 -4.77
CA GLU A 37 -21.00 30.51 -4.81
C GLU A 37 -21.51 29.21 -5.48
N SER A 38 -21.60 28.20 -4.66
CA SER A 38 -22.69 27.22 -4.47
C SER A 38 -22.11 26.07 -3.61
N VAL A 39 -22.31 26.20 -2.31
CA VAL A 39 -21.95 25.13 -1.35
C VAL A 39 -22.89 23.96 -1.64
N SER A 40 -22.38 22.95 -2.33
CA SER A 40 -23.07 21.67 -2.51
C SER A 40 -22.83 20.80 -1.28
N GLU A 41 -23.75 19.88 -1.00
CA GLU A 41 -23.64 18.89 0.11
C GLU A 41 -22.28 18.15 0.12
N SER A 42 -21.61 18.10 -1.03
CA SER A 42 -20.25 17.55 -1.21
C SER A 42 -19.13 18.44 -0.65
N GLU A 43 -19.34 19.77 -0.60
CA GLU A 43 -18.37 20.73 -0.03
C GLU A 43 -18.47 20.77 1.51
N GLU A 44 -19.66 20.64 2.09
CA GLU A 44 -19.84 20.50 3.54
C GLU A 44 -19.14 19.24 4.10
N LEU A 45 -19.10 18.16 3.32
CA LEU A 45 -18.35 16.94 3.70
C LEU A 45 -16.83 17.15 3.66
N GLN A 46 -16.33 18.05 2.81
CA GLN A 46 -14.89 18.34 2.71
C GLN A 46 -14.38 19.19 3.88
N GLU A 47 -15.21 20.00 4.49
CA GLU A 47 -14.86 20.86 5.65
C GLU A 47 -15.09 20.19 7.01
N ARG A 48 -15.76 19.03 7.04
CA ARG A 48 -16.06 18.34 8.30
C ARG A 48 -14.81 17.74 8.94
N TYR A 49 -14.47 18.19 10.12
CA TYR A 49 -13.46 17.56 10.98
C TYR A 49 -14.07 16.40 11.76
N TRP A 50 -13.64 15.19 11.46
CA TRP A 50 -14.02 14.00 12.21
C TRP A 50 -13.15 13.84 13.46
N THR A 51 -13.77 13.65 14.59
CA THR A 51 -13.07 13.28 15.82
C THR A 51 -12.59 11.83 15.75
N ILE A 52 -11.54 11.50 16.53
CA ILE A 52 -10.99 10.12 16.60
C ILE A 52 -12.09 9.10 16.92
N ALA A 53 -12.98 9.44 17.89
CA ALA A 53 -14.07 8.57 18.28
C ALA A 53 -15.10 8.35 17.16
N GLU A 54 -15.40 9.37 16.37
CA GLU A 54 -16.28 9.26 15.22
C GLU A 54 -15.66 8.40 14.12
N ILE A 55 -14.37 8.59 13.80
CA ILE A 55 -13.65 7.80 12.80
C ILE A 55 -13.70 6.31 13.16
N LEU A 56 -13.38 5.96 14.42
CA LEU A 56 -13.38 4.57 14.89
C LEU A 56 -14.79 3.94 14.92
N ARG A 57 -15.84 4.74 15.02
CA ARG A 57 -17.24 4.26 14.94
C ARG A 57 -17.72 4.06 13.50
N GLN A 58 -17.02 4.64 12.51
CA GLN A 58 -17.41 4.51 11.12
C GLN A 58 -17.10 3.11 10.57
N ARG A 59 -18.14 2.46 10.03
CA ARG A 59 -17.96 1.15 9.36
C ARG A 59 -16.94 1.21 8.24
N THR A 60 -16.91 2.31 7.49
CA THR A 60 -15.96 2.52 6.38
C THR A 60 -14.51 2.43 6.84
N PHE A 61 -14.16 2.94 8.01
CA PHE A 61 -12.81 2.84 8.56
C PHE A 61 -12.38 1.37 8.70
N TRP A 62 -13.21 0.54 9.30
CA TRP A 62 -12.90 -0.89 9.49
C TRP A 62 -12.89 -1.67 8.18
N VAL A 63 -13.77 -1.31 7.22
CA VAL A 63 -13.70 -1.88 5.87
C VAL A 63 -12.36 -1.59 5.22
N VAL A 64 -11.85 -0.37 5.34
CA VAL A 64 -10.52 0.00 4.81
C VAL A 64 -9.42 -0.80 5.52
N VAL A 65 -9.41 -0.84 6.86
CA VAL A 65 -8.43 -1.64 7.62
C VAL A 65 -8.46 -3.10 7.19
N LEU A 66 -9.63 -3.72 7.18
CA LEU A 66 -9.80 -5.15 6.87
C LEU A 66 -9.52 -5.48 5.40
N SER A 67 -9.62 -4.51 4.50
CA SER A 67 -9.27 -4.70 3.09
C SER A 67 -7.77 -4.57 2.85
N PHE A 68 -7.17 -3.50 3.36
CA PHE A 68 -5.78 -3.17 3.05
C PHE A 68 -4.76 -3.95 3.89
N LEU A 69 -5.05 -4.24 5.16
CA LEU A 69 -4.14 -5.01 6.01
C LEU A 69 -3.78 -6.39 5.41
N PRO A 70 -4.74 -7.22 4.96
CA PRO A 70 -4.44 -8.47 4.28
C PRO A 70 -3.57 -8.32 3.03
N LEU A 71 -3.90 -7.34 2.19
CA LEU A 71 -3.18 -7.08 0.95
C LEU A 71 -1.72 -6.69 1.21
N VAL A 72 -1.50 -5.73 2.13
CA VAL A 72 -0.15 -5.28 2.53
C VAL A 72 0.64 -6.41 3.17
N THR A 73 -0.01 -7.22 4.02
CA THR A 73 0.62 -8.39 4.65
C THR A 73 1.09 -9.38 3.59
N ALA A 74 0.24 -9.71 2.61
CA ALA A 74 0.57 -10.68 1.58
C ALA A 74 1.74 -10.21 0.70
N PHE A 75 1.60 -9.06 0.00
CA PHE A 75 2.67 -8.61 -0.90
C PHE A 75 3.94 -8.21 -0.14
N GLY A 76 3.81 -7.62 1.05
CA GLY A 76 4.96 -7.21 1.86
C GLY A 76 5.77 -8.40 2.38
N SER A 77 5.11 -9.49 2.78
CA SER A 77 5.78 -10.72 3.17
C SER A 77 6.53 -11.35 2.00
N ILE A 78 5.88 -11.46 0.85
CA ILE A 78 6.50 -12.04 -0.34
C ILE A 78 7.66 -11.18 -0.83
N GLN A 79 7.51 -9.85 -0.84
CA GLN A 79 8.57 -8.94 -1.24
C GLN A 79 9.84 -9.14 -0.40
N GLN A 80 9.71 -9.26 0.92
CA GLN A 80 10.85 -9.48 1.81
C GLN A 80 11.47 -10.87 1.64
N HIS A 81 10.67 -11.86 1.27
CA HIS A 81 11.12 -13.23 1.02
C HIS A 81 11.42 -13.56 -0.45
N LEU A 82 11.26 -12.58 -1.35
CA LEU A 82 11.47 -12.79 -2.79
C LEU A 82 12.89 -13.28 -3.10
N ARG A 83 13.89 -12.69 -2.44
CA ARG A 83 15.29 -13.10 -2.58
C ARG A 83 15.52 -14.51 -2.07
N PRO A 84 15.30 -14.84 -0.78
CA PRO A 84 15.52 -16.19 -0.30
C PRO A 84 14.65 -17.23 -1.01
N TYR A 85 13.45 -16.89 -1.47
CA TYR A 85 12.63 -17.76 -2.28
C TYR A 85 13.28 -18.08 -3.63
N ALA A 86 13.77 -17.09 -4.36
CA ALA A 86 14.45 -17.28 -5.64
C ALA A 86 15.74 -18.11 -5.48
N GLU A 87 16.49 -17.91 -4.40
CA GLU A 87 17.68 -18.70 -4.07
C GLU A 87 17.34 -20.18 -3.84
N THR A 88 16.17 -20.53 -3.26
CA THR A 88 15.73 -21.93 -3.13
C THR A 88 15.44 -22.59 -4.48
N LEU A 89 15.18 -21.81 -5.53
CA LEU A 89 14.98 -22.28 -6.91
C LEU A 89 16.29 -22.30 -7.73
N GLY A 90 17.44 -22.05 -7.09
CA GLY A 90 18.74 -22.04 -7.75
C GLY A 90 19.04 -20.77 -8.56
N VAL A 91 18.27 -19.69 -8.36
CA VAL A 91 18.52 -18.40 -9.02
C VAL A 91 19.71 -17.72 -8.36
N ASP A 92 20.65 -17.23 -9.15
CA ASP A 92 21.85 -16.57 -8.63
C ASP A 92 21.54 -15.18 -8.04
N SER A 93 22.51 -14.65 -7.26
CA SER A 93 22.33 -13.38 -6.52
C SER A 93 22.14 -12.18 -7.44
N MET A 94 22.76 -12.15 -8.64
CA MET A 94 22.62 -11.05 -9.59
C MET A 94 21.23 -11.09 -10.25
N GLN A 95 20.77 -12.26 -10.65
CA GLN A 95 19.43 -12.47 -11.19
C GLN A 95 18.36 -12.11 -10.17
N THR A 96 18.57 -12.47 -8.91
CA THR A 96 17.65 -12.13 -7.81
C THR A 96 17.59 -10.61 -7.57
N ALA A 97 18.71 -9.90 -7.63
CA ALA A 97 18.73 -8.44 -7.55
C ALA A 97 17.94 -7.80 -8.71
N PHE A 98 17.99 -8.41 -9.90
CA PHE A 98 17.21 -7.96 -11.04
C PHE A 98 15.70 -8.14 -10.83
N LEU A 99 15.25 -9.26 -10.21
CA LEU A 99 13.84 -9.46 -9.83
C LEU A 99 13.33 -8.34 -8.92
N ILE A 100 14.13 -7.94 -7.92
CA ILE A 100 13.79 -6.84 -7.01
C ILE A 100 13.70 -5.52 -7.79
N SER A 101 14.57 -5.30 -8.75
CA SER A 101 14.55 -4.10 -9.62
C SER A 101 13.29 -4.07 -10.49
N VAL A 102 12.88 -5.20 -11.05
CA VAL A 102 11.62 -5.32 -11.81
C VAL A 102 10.42 -5.01 -10.92
N PHE A 103 10.36 -5.61 -9.72
CA PHE A 103 9.33 -5.30 -8.72
C PHE A 103 9.24 -3.79 -8.44
N ALA A 104 10.37 -3.15 -8.13
CA ALA A 104 10.41 -1.74 -7.77
C ALA A 104 10.01 -0.83 -8.95
N THR A 105 10.48 -1.13 -10.15
CA THR A 105 10.16 -0.36 -11.36
C THR A 105 8.67 -0.43 -11.67
N ILE A 106 8.10 -1.63 -11.68
CA ILE A 106 6.66 -1.80 -11.95
C ILE A 106 5.83 -1.17 -10.82
N MET A 107 6.27 -1.25 -9.56
CA MET A 107 5.60 -0.59 -8.43
C MET A 107 5.53 0.94 -8.63
N ILE A 108 6.59 1.57 -9.13
CA ILE A 108 6.59 3.03 -9.41
C ILE A 108 5.58 3.35 -10.53
N LEU A 109 5.63 2.60 -11.63
CA LEU A 109 4.69 2.79 -12.75
C LEU A 109 3.24 2.55 -12.31
N ALA A 110 3.01 1.52 -11.50
CA ALA A 110 1.69 1.21 -10.96
C ALA A 110 1.15 2.30 -10.02
N LYS A 111 2.00 2.98 -9.23
CA LYS A 111 1.58 4.13 -8.42
C LYS A 111 0.99 5.24 -9.28
N LEU A 112 1.63 5.55 -10.40
CA LEU A 112 1.14 6.55 -11.35
C LEU A 112 -0.18 6.09 -12.01
N PHE A 113 -0.24 4.82 -12.40
CA PHE A 113 -1.46 4.23 -12.97
C PHE A 113 -2.64 4.28 -12.00
N PHE A 114 -2.48 3.73 -10.79
CA PHE A 114 -3.55 3.70 -9.79
C PHE A 114 -3.93 5.10 -9.30
N GLY A 115 -2.97 6.02 -9.13
CA GLY A 115 -3.25 7.40 -8.77
C GLY A 115 -4.18 8.06 -9.79
N ARG A 116 -3.82 7.99 -11.09
CA ARG A 116 -4.64 8.56 -12.16
C ARG A 116 -5.99 7.86 -12.35
N MET A 117 -6.04 6.54 -12.14
CA MET A 117 -7.27 5.77 -12.29
C MET A 117 -8.23 5.97 -11.10
N ALA A 118 -7.72 6.20 -9.90
CA ALA A 118 -8.53 6.43 -8.70
C ALA A 118 -9.46 7.65 -8.84
N ASP A 119 -9.07 8.65 -9.63
CA ASP A 119 -9.91 9.82 -9.89
C ASP A 119 -11.08 9.52 -10.82
N ARG A 120 -10.98 8.49 -11.66
CA ARG A 120 -11.91 8.21 -12.76
C ARG A 120 -12.79 6.98 -12.55
N PHE A 121 -12.30 5.99 -11.82
CA PHE A 121 -12.94 4.69 -11.68
C PHE A 121 -13.33 4.40 -10.23
N ASP A 122 -14.28 3.47 -10.06
CA ASP A 122 -14.67 2.99 -8.72
C ASP A 122 -13.47 2.35 -8.01
N HIS A 123 -13.20 2.83 -6.81
CA HIS A 123 -12.11 2.36 -5.97
C HIS A 123 -12.17 0.85 -5.68
N ARG A 124 -13.36 0.24 -5.64
CA ARG A 124 -13.54 -1.21 -5.45
C ARG A 124 -12.94 -2.00 -6.61
N GLY A 125 -13.24 -1.59 -7.85
CA GLY A 125 -12.72 -2.24 -9.04
C GLY A 125 -11.20 -2.19 -9.11
N LEU A 126 -10.64 -1.01 -8.80
CA LEU A 126 -9.19 -0.81 -8.77
C LEU A 126 -8.51 -1.61 -7.64
N PHE A 127 -9.12 -1.67 -6.47
CA PHE A 127 -8.63 -2.53 -5.39
C PHE A 127 -8.71 -4.01 -5.78
N GLY A 128 -9.82 -4.43 -6.39
CA GLY A 128 -9.98 -5.78 -6.92
C GLY A 128 -8.89 -6.14 -7.94
N LEU A 129 -8.53 -5.21 -8.82
CA LEU A 129 -7.43 -5.38 -9.78
C LEU A 129 -6.08 -5.58 -9.08
N SER A 130 -5.78 -4.75 -8.06
CA SER A 130 -4.56 -4.89 -7.25
C SER A 130 -4.52 -6.23 -6.51
N LEU A 131 -5.63 -6.63 -5.91
CA LEU A 131 -5.77 -7.89 -5.20
C LEU A 131 -5.65 -9.10 -6.13
N LEU A 132 -6.27 -9.04 -7.32
CA LEU A 132 -6.17 -10.07 -8.34
C LEU A 132 -4.72 -10.25 -8.81
N ALA A 133 -4.02 -9.15 -9.06
CA ALA A 133 -2.60 -9.18 -9.43
C ALA A 133 -1.75 -9.87 -8.35
N CYS A 134 -2.00 -9.56 -7.06
CA CYS A 134 -1.35 -10.25 -5.96
C CYS A 134 -1.67 -11.74 -5.94
N ALA A 135 -2.94 -12.11 -6.02
CA ALA A 135 -3.38 -13.51 -5.97
C ALA A 135 -2.79 -14.33 -7.13
N VAL A 136 -2.81 -13.80 -8.36
CA VAL A 136 -2.21 -14.46 -9.53
C VAL A 136 -0.70 -14.62 -9.36
N ALA A 137 -0.02 -13.62 -8.84
CA ALA A 137 1.40 -13.72 -8.56
C ALA A 137 1.70 -14.82 -7.53
N VAL A 138 0.94 -14.87 -6.42
CA VAL A 138 1.12 -15.89 -5.39
C VAL A 138 0.83 -17.29 -5.92
N LEU A 139 -0.24 -17.47 -6.70
CA LEU A 139 -0.55 -18.75 -7.37
C LEU A 139 0.58 -19.18 -8.32
N GLY A 140 1.15 -18.25 -9.07
CA GLY A 140 2.31 -18.53 -9.93
C GLY A 140 3.55 -18.95 -9.14
N LEU A 141 3.80 -18.35 -7.99
CA LEU A 141 4.92 -18.75 -7.12
C LEU A 141 4.79 -20.20 -6.59
N LEU A 142 3.58 -20.70 -6.40
CA LEU A 142 3.34 -22.08 -5.97
C LEU A 142 3.76 -23.15 -7.00
N THR A 143 3.96 -22.75 -8.26
CA THR A 143 4.29 -23.69 -9.36
C THR A 143 5.80 -23.95 -9.53
N SER A 144 6.64 -23.49 -8.60
CA SER A 144 8.11 -23.55 -8.73
C SER A 144 8.57 -22.95 -10.07
N PRO A 145 8.33 -21.65 -10.28
CA PRO A 145 8.44 -20.99 -11.57
C PRO A 145 9.87 -20.92 -12.11
N THR A 146 10.02 -20.91 -13.43
CA THR A 146 11.29 -20.58 -14.08
C THR A 146 11.68 -19.11 -13.82
N TYR A 147 12.94 -18.75 -14.07
CA TYR A 147 13.41 -17.37 -13.88
C TYR A 147 12.59 -16.35 -14.68
N SER A 148 12.26 -16.64 -15.94
CA SER A 148 11.43 -15.74 -16.76
C SER A 148 10.03 -15.56 -16.19
N MET A 149 9.45 -16.62 -15.63
CA MET A 149 8.16 -16.52 -14.93
C MET A 149 8.29 -15.74 -13.63
N LEU A 150 9.38 -15.91 -12.86
CA LEU A 150 9.67 -15.12 -11.66
C LEU A 150 9.70 -13.62 -11.97
N MET A 151 10.27 -13.19 -13.09
CA MET A 151 10.27 -11.79 -13.52
C MET A 151 8.84 -11.26 -13.70
N VAL A 152 7.98 -12.01 -14.38
CA VAL A 152 6.57 -11.62 -14.58
C VAL A 152 5.83 -11.56 -13.24
N LEU A 153 5.99 -12.57 -12.39
CA LEU A 153 5.35 -12.62 -11.07
C LEU A 153 5.85 -11.50 -10.14
N SER A 154 7.14 -11.19 -10.19
CA SER A 154 7.73 -10.05 -9.48
C SER A 154 7.13 -8.72 -9.95
N GLY A 155 6.93 -8.56 -11.26
CA GLY A 155 6.22 -7.42 -11.83
C GLY A 155 4.77 -7.32 -11.36
N LEU A 156 4.02 -8.43 -11.34
CA LEU A 156 2.64 -8.47 -10.84
C LEU A 156 2.54 -8.11 -9.37
N LEU A 157 3.48 -8.59 -8.54
CA LEU A 157 3.58 -8.18 -7.13
C LEU A 157 3.87 -6.68 -7.01
N GLY A 158 4.79 -6.16 -7.82
CA GLY A 158 5.08 -4.73 -7.88
C GLY A 158 3.86 -3.92 -8.30
N PHE A 159 3.10 -4.39 -9.29
CA PHE A 159 1.85 -3.76 -9.71
C PHE A 159 0.83 -3.71 -8.58
N SER A 160 0.63 -4.80 -7.87
CA SER A 160 -0.25 -4.84 -6.70
C SER A 160 0.21 -3.88 -5.60
N ALA A 161 1.48 -3.93 -5.23
CA ALA A 161 2.05 -3.06 -4.20
C ALA A 161 1.96 -1.56 -4.56
N GLY A 162 2.07 -1.24 -5.86
CA GLY A 162 1.94 0.12 -6.37
C GLY A 162 0.55 0.73 -6.19
N GLY A 163 -0.50 -0.09 -6.16
CA GLY A 163 -1.87 0.36 -5.91
C GLY A 163 -2.16 0.74 -4.45
N PHE A 164 -1.38 0.25 -3.50
CA PHE A 164 -1.67 0.38 -2.07
C PHE A 164 -1.90 1.83 -1.62
N LEU A 165 -0.88 2.68 -1.69
CA LEU A 165 -0.97 4.06 -1.17
C LEU A 165 -1.92 4.96 -1.96
N PRO A 166 -1.91 4.96 -3.32
CA PRO A 166 -2.84 5.80 -4.08
C PRO A 166 -4.29 5.45 -3.81
N LEU A 167 -4.64 4.15 -3.77
CA LEU A 167 -6.01 3.73 -3.51
C LEU A 167 -6.45 4.02 -2.07
N LEU A 168 -5.55 3.76 -1.09
CA LEU A 168 -5.82 4.09 0.31
C LEU A 168 -6.09 5.59 0.47
N GLY A 169 -5.22 6.42 -0.09
CA GLY A 169 -5.37 7.88 -0.04
C GLY A 169 -6.66 8.36 -0.71
N ALA A 170 -6.97 7.85 -1.90
CA ALA A 170 -8.18 8.23 -2.63
C ALA A 170 -9.46 7.83 -1.87
N ILE A 171 -9.49 6.62 -1.27
CA ILE A 171 -10.63 6.18 -0.47
C ILE A 171 -10.78 7.04 0.79
N VAL A 172 -9.69 7.31 1.50
CA VAL A 172 -9.73 8.15 2.71
C VAL A 172 -10.20 9.55 2.38
N ALA A 173 -9.63 10.20 1.36
CA ALA A 173 -10.02 11.54 0.93
C ALA A 173 -11.49 11.61 0.52
N SER A 174 -11.98 10.63 -0.26
CA SER A 174 -13.36 10.60 -0.75
C SER A 174 -14.41 10.29 0.32
N ARG A 175 -14.03 9.65 1.46
CA ARG A 175 -14.98 9.20 2.47
C ARG A 175 -14.95 10.03 3.76
N PHE A 176 -13.82 10.59 4.09
CA PHE A 176 -13.64 11.35 5.33
C PHE A 176 -13.34 12.83 5.09
N GLY A 177 -13.17 13.21 3.82
CA GLY A 177 -12.82 14.57 3.41
C GLY A 177 -11.32 14.88 3.61
N VAL A 178 -10.90 15.97 2.97
CA VAL A 178 -9.49 16.42 3.00
C VAL A 178 -9.12 16.94 4.38
N ALA A 179 -10.05 17.62 5.08
CA ALA A 179 -9.83 18.17 6.41
C ALA A 179 -9.44 17.12 7.46
N SER A 180 -10.01 15.91 7.37
CA SER A 180 -9.73 14.81 8.32
C SER A 180 -8.72 13.79 7.79
N PHE A 181 -8.19 13.98 6.59
CA PHE A 181 -7.30 13.03 5.92
C PHE A 181 -6.11 12.62 6.79
N GLY A 182 -5.40 13.60 7.38
CA GLY A 182 -4.24 13.33 8.23
C GLY A 182 -4.60 12.52 9.48
N SER A 183 -5.72 12.83 10.12
CA SER A 183 -6.19 12.12 11.32
C SER A 183 -6.56 10.67 11.01
N VAL A 184 -7.26 10.43 9.89
CA VAL A 184 -7.65 9.08 9.45
C VAL A 184 -6.42 8.27 9.06
N MET A 185 -5.49 8.84 8.27
CA MET A 185 -4.24 8.17 7.89
C MET A 185 -3.37 7.84 9.10
N GLY A 186 -3.30 8.75 10.08
CA GLY A 186 -2.60 8.53 11.34
C GLY A 186 -3.19 7.38 12.15
N LEU A 187 -4.53 7.27 12.18
CA LEU A 187 -5.21 6.15 12.84
C LEU A 187 -5.08 4.81 12.10
N LEU A 188 -5.03 4.83 10.77
CA LEU A 188 -4.81 3.61 9.96
C LEU A 188 -3.41 3.03 10.19
N GLY A 189 -2.40 3.89 10.42
CA GLY A 189 -1.00 3.49 10.57
C GLY A 189 -0.77 2.34 11.55
N PRO A 190 -1.17 2.43 12.82
CA PRO A 190 -1.00 1.35 13.81
C PRO A 190 -1.64 0.02 13.39
N PHE A 191 -2.83 0.06 12.79
CA PHE A 191 -3.50 -1.15 12.31
C PHE A 191 -2.73 -1.78 11.13
N LEU A 192 -2.30 -0.98 10.18
CA LEU A 192 -1.54 -1.45 9.02
C LEU A 192 -0.12 -1.89 9.41
N ALA A 193 0.44 -1.36 10.49
CA ALA A 193 1.72 -1.81 11.05
C ALA A 193 1.71 -3.29 11.46
N ALA A 194 0.52 -3.85 11.79
CA ALA A 194 0.37 -5.29 12.05
C ALA A 194 0.79 -6.17 10.85
N SER A 195 0.82 -5.62 9.62
CA SER A 195 1.36 -6.31 8.44
C SER A 195 2.84 -6.72 8.60
N ALA A 196 3.59 -6.06 9.50
CA ALA A 196 4.98 -6.40 9.81
C ALA A 196 5.15 -7.81 10.41
N PHE A 197 4.09 -8.40 10.97
CA PHE A 197 4.10 -9.80 11.40
C PHE A 197 4.09 -10.80 10.22
N GLY A 198 3.66 -10.37 9.05
CA GLY A 198 3.60 -11.23 7.87
C GLY A 198 4.94 -11.87 7.50
N PRO A 199 6.02 -11.10 7.29
CA PRO A 199 7.35 -11.67 7.01
C PRO A 199 7.85 -12.59 8.12
N MET A 200 7.55 -12.30 9.39
CA MET A 200 7.91 -13.16 10.52
C MET A 200 7.18 -14.52 10.43
N ILE A 201 5.90 -14.53 10.08
CA ILE A 201 5.14 -15.77 9.85
C ILE A 201 5.75 -16.55 8.69
N PHE A 202 6.10 -15.90 7.57
CA PHE A 202 6.77 -16.54 6.44
C PHE A 202 8.09 -17.19 6.83
N SER A 203 8.94 -16.48 7.59
CA SER A 203 10.20 -17.02 8.10
C SER A 203 9.98 -18.24 8.98
N THR A 204 9.04 -18.17 9.92
CA THR A 204 8.74 -19.28 10.83
C THR A 204 8.22 -20.51 10.07
N LEU A 205 7.29 -20.32 9.11
CA LEU A 205 6.78 -21.41 8.30
C LEU A 205 7.88 -22.05 7.44
N PHE A 206 8.78 -21.26 6.88
CA PHE A 206 9.93 -21.77 6.15
C PHE A 206 10.88 -22.59 7.05
N GLN A 207 11.17 -22.10 8.26
CA GLN A 207 12.02 -22.83 9.21
C GLN A 207 11.42 -24.17 9.63
N LEU A 208 10.09 -24.26 9.77
CA LEU A 208 9.41 -25.49 10.18
C LEU A 208 9.26 -26.50 9.04
N HIS A 209 9.09 -26.08 7.80
CA HIS A 209 8.73 -26.94 6.66
C HIS A 209 9.84 -27.07 5.59
N GLY A 210 10.87 -26.24 5.64
CA GLY A 210 11.97 -26.23 4.66
C GLY A 210 11.58 -25.72 3.26
N ASN A 211 10.35 -25.19 3.10
CA ASN A 211 9.85 -24.64 1.83
C ASN A 211 8.83 -23.54 2.07
N TYR A 212 8.53 -22.78 1.00
CA TYR A 212 7.59 -21.63 1.05
C TYR A 212 6.13 -22.00 0.75
N ASN A 213 5.81 -23.24 0.40
CA ASN A 213 4.47 -23.61 -0.07
C ASN A 213 3.38 -23.23 0.94
N LEU A 214 3.54 -23.59 2.21
CA LEU A 214 2.56 -23.27 3.23
C LEU A 214 2.43 -21.75 3.46
N ALA A 215 3.55 -21.02 3.44
CA ALA A 215 3.56 -19.56 3.57
C ALA A 215 2.79 -18.88 2.40
N LEU A 216 2.96 -19.36 1.18
CA LEU A 216 2.24 -18.87 0.00
C LEU A 216 0.74 -19.19 0.07
N TRP A 217 0.36 -20.38 0.56
CA TRP A 217 -1.05 -20.71 0.81
C TRP A 217 -1.68 -19.82 1.89
N VAL A 218 -0.93 -19.54 2.96
CA VAL A 218 -1.37 -18.58 4.00
C VAL A 218 -1.55 -17.18 3.41
N ALA A 219 -0.62 -16.73 2.53
CA ALA A 219 -0.78 -15.44 1.84
C ALA A 219 -2.08 -15.39 1.01
N LEU A 220 -2.40 -16.44 0.26
CA LEU A 220 -3.66 -16.52 -0.50
C LEU A 220 -4.88 -16.48 0.42
N ALA A 221 -4.85 -17.26 1.50
CA ALA A 221 -5.96 -17.30 2.47
C ALA A 221 -6.20 -15.93 3.12
N VAL A 222 -5.13 -15.21 3.43
CA VAL A 222 -5.19 -13.86 4.03
C VAL A 222 -5.80 -12.83 3.06
N LEU A 223 -5.70 -13.00 1.74
CA LEU A 223 -6.34 -12.10 0.77
C LEU A 223 -7.88 -12.20 0.75
N ILE A 224 -8.45 -13.34 1.15
CA ILE A 224 -9.90 -13.58 1.10
C ILE A 224 -10.69 -12.57 1.96
N PRO A 225 -10.38 -12.38 3.27
CA PRO A 225 -11.08 -11.38 4.08
C PRO A 225 -10.94 -9.96 3.51
N GLY A 226 -9.81 -9.64 2.89
CA GLY A 226 -9.60 -8.34 2.23
C GLY A 226 -10.54 -8.14 1.03
N ALA A 227 -10.71 -9.18 0.21
CA ALA A 227 -11.65 -9.17 -0.90
C ALA A 227 -13.10 -9.00 -0.43
N VAL A 228 -13.48 -9.78 0.59
CA VAL A 228 -14.84 -9.74 1.17
C VAL A 228 -15.12 -8.38 1.80
N ALA A 229 -14.17 -7.84 2.58
CA ALA A 229 -14.36 -6.54 3.23
C ALA A 229 -14.59 -5.41 2.22
N MET A 230 -13.86 -5.40 1.10
CA MET A 230 -14.00 -4.37 0.08
C MET A 230 -15.38 -4.34 -0.60
N VAL A 231 -16.10 -5.46 -0.65
CA VAL A 231 -17.48 -5.52 -1.17
C VAL A 231 -18.41 -4.64 -0.34
N PHE A 232 -18.15 -4.49 0.95
CA PHE A 232 -18.95 -3.66 1.87
C PHE A 232 -18.60 -2.17 1.85
N LEU A 233 -17.58 -1.74 1.10
CA LEU A 233 -17.32 -0.32 0.89
C LEU A 233 -18.50 0.27 0.11
N PRO A 234 -19.15 1.37 0.50
CA PRO A 234 -20.20 2.01 -0.30
C PRO A 234 -19.69 2.35 -1.70
N LYS A 235 -20.52 2.25 -2.75
CA LYS A 235 -20.16 2.74 -4.09
C LYS A 235 -19.94 4.26 -4.03
N ARG A 236 -19.12 4.77 -4.92
CA ARG A 236 -18.88 6.20 -5.07
C ARG A 236 -20.12 6.86 -5.64
#